data_b38b7d6a8de50c9180457472c3ac9567
#
_entry.id   b38b7d6a8de50c9180457472c3ac9567
#
_cell.length_a   1.000
_cell.length_b   1.000
_cell.length_c   1.000
_cell.angle_alpha   90.00
_cell.angle_beta   90.00
_cell.angle_gamma   90.00
#
_symmetry.space_group_name_H-M   'P 1'
#
loop_
_entity.id
_entity.type
_entity.pdbx_description
1 polymer ?
#
loop_
_entity_poly.entity_id
_entity_poly.type
_entity_poly.pdbx_seq_one_letter_code
_entity_poly.pdbx_strand_id
1 'polypeptide(L)'
;VLQKVRAQTQLDIKRADFKLDMLTPHMFMNFRVVDEHGRQLGHGRNLGALKAELGGQARGAFQALAQMRGSLVGGASLSGSAPTDGGPQASHAFQKSTPAAPQPSALVSGERSRSLSSAGSAGMAAEQRYTQWSFGELPELMEISKGQQTLIGFPALVDVGDAVCIEVFDEPEVAAHKHKAGLRRLFALQIKDALKYLEKNLPDVQKMAVAYMLVGKSADGSGGGNADELKQHILDVALDRAFLLDPLPTCEADFKRRLEEGRGRLTLIANEVARLANTVLTEFSVASRKIKDTKSQPDAVADCAQQLQRLVGKRFVIDTPYAQLQHFARYLKAIVLRLDKIRADAARDASKLAELKPLEQKYWRLVAERKGVTDARMTEFRWLLEELRVSFFAQELRTPQPVSVKRLEKAWQQLVH
;
A
#
# COMPACT_ATOMS: atom_id res chain seq x y z
N VAL A 1 10.81 17.12 28.15
CA VAL A 1 10.30 17.86 29.31
C VAL A 1 10.63 17.11 30.61
N LEU A 2 10.21 15.83 30.78
CA LEU A 2 10.43 15.04 31.98
C LEU A 2 11.92 14.94 32.38
N GLN A 3 12.81 14.71 31.42
CA GLN A 3 14.27 14.69 31.69
C GLN A 3 14.81 16.04 32.16
N LYS A 4 14.33 17.15 31.59
CA LYS A 4 14.70 18.50 32.05
C LYS A 4 14.22 18.79 33.47
N VAL A 5 12.98 18.38 33.79
CA VAL A 5 12.43 18.55 35.15
C VAL A 5 13.23 17.71 36.15
N ARG A 6 13.53 16.46 35.81
CA ARG A 6 14.37 15.59 36.65
C ARG A 6 15.77 16.18 36.90
N ALA A 7 16.38 16.73 35.86
CA ALA A 7 17.71 17.34 35.97
C ALA A 7 17.72 18.63 36.85
N GLN A 8 16.62 19.39 36.86
CA GLN A 8 16.51 20.62 37.62
C GLN A 8 15.98 20.46 39.07
N THR A 9 15.09 19.48 39.27
CA THR A 9 14.40 19.31 40.54
C THR A 9 14.79 18.03 41.30
N GLN A 10 15.56 17.13 40.67
CA GLN A 10 15.90 15.80 41.17
C GLN A 10 14.68 14.89 41.50
N LEU A 11 13.49 15.28 41.06
CA LEU A 11 12.26 14.52 41.24
C LEU A 11 12.07 13.56 40.07
N ASP A 12 11.76 12.30 40.37
CA ASP A 12 11.44 11.28 39.37
C ASP A 12 9.95 11.32 39.00
N ILE A 13 9.57 12.31 38.18
CA ILE A 13 8.20 12.53 37.75
C ILE A 13 7.92 11.63 36.53
N LYS A 14 6.90 10.80 36.64
CA LYS A 14 6.41 9.93 35.54
C LYS A 14 5.26 10.62 34.81
N ARG A 15 4.99 10.17 33.55
CA ARG A 15 3.86 10.70 32.77
C ARG A 15 2.50 10.47 33.49
N ALA A 16 2.39 9.39 34.25
CA ALA A 16 1.19 9.07 35.01
C ALA A 16 0.92 10.04 36.18
N ASP A 17 1.94 10.78 36.62
CA ASP A 17 1.80 11.76 37.74
C ASP A 17 1.14 13.06 37.29
N PHE A 18 1.02 13.26 35.95
CA PHE A 18 0.28 14.40 35.43
C PHE A 18 -1.21 14.09 35.37
N LYS A 19 -1.97 14.77 36.21
CA LYS A 19 -3.44 14.74 36.20
C LYS A 19 -3.94 15.63 35.07
N LEU A 20 -4.10 15.04 33.87
CA LEU A 20 -4.54 15.76 32.67
C LEU A 20 -5.92 16.40 32.86
N ASP A 21 -6.78 15.79 33.68
CA ASP A 21 -8.13 16.27 33.96
C ASP A 21 -8.15 17.59 34.77
N MET A 22 -7.04 17.89 35.46
CA MET A 22 -6.87 19.12 36.21
C MET A 22 -6.29 20.29 35.42
N LEU A 23 -5.87 20.03 34.15
CA LEU A 23 -5.33 21.07 33.30
C LEU A 23 -6.44 21.93 32.71
N THR A 24 -6.26 23.23 32.77
CA THR A 24 -7.20 24.17 32.16
C THR A 24 -7.18 24.10 30.63
N PRO A 25 -8.31 24.40 29.96
CA PRO A 25 -8.43 24.25 28.48
C PRO A 25 -7.34 24.94 27.66
N HIS A 26 -6.78 26.04 28.12
CA HIS A 26 -5.73 26.78 27.40
C HIS A 26 -4.34 26.11 27.46
N MET A 27 -4.14 25.11 28.31
CA MET A 27 -2.90 24.34 28.38
C MET A 27 -2.85 23.18 27.35
N PHE A 28 -3.94 22.92 26.65
CA PHE A 28 -3.99 21.92 25.59
C PHE A 28 -3.75 22.57 24.23
N MET A 29 -2.96 21.90 23.40
CA MET A 29 -2.80 22.27 21.99
C MET A 29 -4.15 22.21 21.29
N ASN A 30 -4.48 23.23 20.52
CA ASN A 30 -5.65 23.26 19.66
C ASN A 30 -5.18 23.40 18.21
N PHE A 31 -5.68 22.55 17.33
CA PHE A 31 -5.40 22.56 15.91
C PHE A 31 -6.52 23.31 15.19
N ARG A 32 -6.16 24.16 14.25
CA ARG A 32 -7.10 24.87 13.39
C ARG A 32 -6.76 24.55 11.93
N VAL A 33 -7.74 24.04 11.20
CA VAL A 33 -7.64 23.81 9.76
C VAL A 33 -8.21 25.04 9.07
N VAL A 34 -7.44 25.63 8.17
CA VAL A 34 -7.84 26.79 7.38
C VAL A 34 -7.74 26.47 5.90
N ASP A 35 -8.62 27.07 5.10
CA ASP A 35 -8.52 27.00 3.64
C ASP A 35 -7.43 27.94 3.10
N GLU A 36 -7.26 27.95 1.80
CA GLU A 36 -6.30 28.78 1.05
C GLU A 36 -6.54 30.29 1.20
N HIS A 37 -7.73 30.70 1.64
CA HIS A 37 -8.11 32.07 1.89
C HIS A 37 -8.02 32.44 3.37
N GLY A 38 -7.48 31.55 4.21
CA GLY A 38 -7.38 31.74 5.64
C GLY A 38 -8.69 31.54 6.41
N ARG A 39 -9.77 31.08 5.76
CA ARG A 39 -11.05 30.78 6.41
C ARG A 39 -10.95 29.49 7.20
N GLN A 40 -11.42 29.49 8.42
CA GLN A 40 -11.39 28.31 9.27
C GLN A 40 -12.41 27.29 8.79
N LEU A 41 -11.91 26.09 8.42
CA LEU A 41 -12.73 24.94 8.03
C LEU A 41 -13.13 24.07 9.23
N GLY A 42 -12.27 24.05 10.26
CA GLY A 42 -12.53 23.31 11.49
C GLY A 42 -11.45 23.55 12.53
N HIS A 43 -11.74 23.18 13.78
CA HIS A 43 -10.79 23.23 14.86
C HIS A 43 -11.05 22.13 15.89
N GLY A 44 -10.03 21.70 16.60
CA GLY A 44 -10.17 20.67 17.62
C GLY A 44 -8.85 20.33 18.29
N ARG A 45 -8.91 19.53 19.35
CA ARG A 45 -7.74 19.10 20.11
C ARG A 45 -7.18 17.77 19.62
N ASN A 46 -7.93 17.02 18.83
CA ASN A 46 -7.51 15.76 18.27
C ASN A 46 -7.23 15.95 16.77
N LEU A 47 -5.94 16.04 16.43
CA LEU A 47 -5.50 16.19 15.04
C LEU A 47 -5.94 15.02 14.14
N GLY A 48 -5.96 13.79 14.69
CA GLY A 48 -6.40 12.60 13.93
C GLY A 48 -7.89 12.66 13.58
N ALA A 49 -8.75 13.13 14.48
CA ALA A 49 -10.17 13.33 14.21
C ALA A 49 -10.39 14.43 13.17
N LEU A 50 -9.68 15.56 13.29
CA LEU A 50 -9.73 16.65 12.29
C LEU A 50 -9.23 16.20 10.91
N LYS A 51 -8.16 15.41 10.84
CA LYS A 51 -7.68 14.83 9.57
C LYS A 51 -8.70 13.86 8.96
N ALA A 52 -9.39 13.08 9.75
CA ALA A 52 -10.43 12.16 9.26
C ALA A 52 -11.66 12.92 8.73
N GLU A 53 -12.08 13.97 9.42
CA GLU A 53 -13.26 14.75 9.08
C GLU A 53 -13.03 15.69 7.87
N LEU A 54 -11.92 16.41 7.87
CA LEU A 54 -11.63 17.46 6.89
C LEU A 54 -10.58 17.05 5.85
N GLY A 55 -9.95 15.88 6.01
CA GLY A 55 -8.84 15.42 5.15
C GLY A 55 -9.19 15.29 3.67
N GLY A 56 -10.44 14.99 3.35
CA GLY A 56 -10.93 14.96 1.97
C GLY A 56 -10.96 16.35 1.32
N GLN A 57 -11.44 17.35 2.05
CA GLN A 57 -11.50 18.75 1.57
C GLN A 57 -10.10 19.38 1.49
N ALA A 58 -9.25 19.13 2.47
CA ALA A 58 -7.87 19.61 2.47
C ALA A 58 -7.05 19.02 1.33
N ARG A 59 -7.20 17.71 1.04
CA ARG A 59 -6.55 17.04 -0.09
C ARG A 59 -7.01 17.58 -1.43
N GLY A 60 -8.31 17.82 -1.63
CA GLY A 60 -8.84 18.41 -2.85
C GLY A 60 -8.28 19.80 -3.13
N ALA A 61 -8.22 20.67 -2.11
CA ALA A 61 -7.63 22.01 -2.22
C ALA A 61 -6.11 21.96 -2.50
N PHE A 62 -5.38 21.07 -1.84
CA PHE A 62 -3.96 20.82 -2.05
C PHE A 62 -3.66 20.33 -3.47
N GLN A 63 -4.49 19.40 -3.97
CA GLN A 63 -4.34 18.81 -5.30
C GLN A 63 -4.64 19.84 -6.40
N ALA A 64 -5.67 20.68 -6.22
CA ALA A 64 -5.96 21.79 -7.14
C ALA A 64 -4.80 22.78 -7.24
N LEU A 65 -4.15 23.11 -6.12
CA LEU A 65 -2.96 23.94 -6.05
C LEU A 65 -1.75 23.33 -6.77
N ALA A 66 -1.52 22.04 -6.60
CA ALA A 66 -0.44 21.31 -7.26
C ALA A 66 -0.63 21.23 -8.78
N GLN A 67 -1.87 21.01 -9.23
CA GLN A 67 -2.22 20.99 -10.66
C GLN A 67 -2.02 22.33 -11.35
N MET A 68 -2.34 23.48 -10.70
CA MET A 68 -2.08 24.80 -11.23
C MET A 68 -0.58 25.04 -11.52
N ARG A 69 0.31 24.48 -10.70
CA ARG A 69 1.76 24.62 -10.88
C ARG A 69 2.33 23.65 -11.92
N GLY A 70 1.80 22.45 -12.00
CA GLY A 70 2.15 21.46 -13.02
C GLY A 70 1.88 21.95 -14.45
N SER A 71 0.79 22.71 -14.65
CA SER A 71 0.48 23.37 -15.93
C SER A 71 1.45 24.49 -16.29
N LEU A 72 2.07 25.15 -15.32
CA LEU A 72 3.07 26.20 -15.54
C LEU A 72 4.46 25.64 -15.87
N VAL A 73 4.81 24.46 -15.38
CA VAL A 73 6.11 23.80 -15.64
C VAL A 73 6.09 23.01 -16.94
N GLY A 74 4.94 22.48 -17.36
CA GLY A 74 4.77 21.77 -18.65
C GLY A 74 4.78 22.67 -19.90
N GLY A 75 4.78 24.01 -19.74
CA GLY A 75 4.78 24.98 -20.83
C GLY A 75 6.12 25.62 -21.20
N ALA A 76 7.19 25.31 -20.47
CA ALA A 76 8.53 25.87 -20.76
C ALA A 76 9.40 24.84 -21.50
N SER A 77 9.07 24.53 -22.74
CA SER A 77 10.03 24.00 -23.70
C SER A 77 11.02 25.10 -24.05
N LEU A 78 12.22 24.98 -23.54
CA LEU A 78 13.36 25.84 -23.94
C LEU A 78 13.73 25.52 -25.40
N SER A 79 13.19 26.28 -26.33
CA SER A 79 13.76 26.46 -27.66
C SER A 79 14.82 27.54 -27.61
N GLY A 80 16.03 27.13 -27.28
CA GLY A 80 17.23 27.96 -27.52
C GLY A 80 17.64 27.80 -28.96
N SER A 81 17.31 28.77 -29.81
CA SER A 81 17.94 28.94 -31.11
C SER A 81 18.83 30.20 -31.08
N ALA A 82 20.10 29.98 -31.27
CA ALA A 82 21.08 31.03 -31.56
C ALA A 82 20.86 31.64 -32.96
N PRO A 83 21.24 32.93 -33.18
CA PRO A 83 20.96 33.60 -34.42
C PRO A 83 22.05 33.34 -35.48
N THR A 84 21.65 33.10 -36.72
CA THR A 84 22.49 33.29 -37.89
C THR A 84 21.74 34.15 -38.92
N ASP A 85 22.44 35.16 -39.34
CA ASP A 85 22.20 36.18 -40.32
C ASP A 85 21.88 35.65 -41.73
N GLY A 86 21.13 36.44 -42.53
CA GLY A 86 21.09 36.35 -43.98
C GLY A 86 19.68 36.51 -44.59
N GLY A 87 19.38 37.77 -44.99
CA GLY A 87 18.18 38.13 -45.77
C GLY A 87 18.30 37.83 -47.24
N PRO A 88 17.54 38.51 -48.15
CA PRO A 88 16.12 38.32 -48.41
C PRO A 88 15.84 37.97 -49.89
N GLN A 89 14.63 37.56 -50.23
CA GLN A 89 13.90 37.82 -51.52
C GLN A 89 12.71 36.87 -51.68
N ALA A 90 11.55 37.40 -51.70
CA ALA A 90 10.62 37.88 -52.74
C ALA A 90 9.95 36.79 -53.60
N SER A 91 8.68 36.79 -53.55
CA SER A 91 7.67 36.95 -54.60
C SER A 91 6.62 35.88 -54.83
N HIS A 92 5.40 36.39 -54.85
CA HIS A 92 4.20 36.06 -55.68
C HIS A 92 3.44 34.75 -55.38
N ALA A 93 2.26 34.82 -54.98
CA ALA A 93 0.96 35.39 -55.39
C ALA A 93 -0.01 34.37 -56.00
N PHE A 94 -1.28 34.59 -55.72
CA PHE A 94 -2.53 34.18 -56.42
C PHE A 94 -3.25 32.93 -55.92
N GLN A 95 -4.31 33.11 -55.19
CA GLN A 95 -5.72 33.46 -55.43
C GLN A 95 -6.64 32.28 -55.77
N LYS A 96 -7.73 32.29 -55.05
CA LYS A 96 -9.18 32.06 -55.37
C LYS A 96 -9.67 30.60 -55.33
N SER A 97 -10.82 30.25 -54.86
CA SER A 97 -12.12 30.86 -54.52
C SER A 97 -13.07 29.79 -54.02
N THR A 98 -13.94 30.14 -53.07
CA THR A 98 -15.22 29.51 -52.71
C THR A 98 -16.20 29.46 -53.87
N PRO A 99 -17.41 28.72 -53.90
CA PRO A 99 -18.41 28.70 -52.80
C PRO A 99 -19.37 27.47 -52.74
N ALA A 100 -20.22 27.56 -51.71
CA ALA A 100 -21.66 27.23 -51.65
C ALA A 100 -22.17 25.85 -51.19
N ALA A 101 -22.96 25.94 -50.14
CA ALA A 101 -23.97 25.00 -49.62
C ALA A 101 -25.19 24.88 -50.52
N PRO A 102 -26.19 23.98 -50.31
CA PRO A 102 -27.20 24.25 -49.27
C PRO A 102 -27.79 23.01 -48.53
N GLN A 103 -28.46 23.31 -47.38
CA GLN A 103 -29.47 22.49 -46.70
C GLN A 103 -30.77 22.42 -47.49
N PRO A 104 -31.78 21.51 -47.15
CA PRO A 104 -32.69 21.83 -46.06
C PRO A 104 -33.36 20.67 -45.28
N SER A 105 -33.76 20.95 -44.04
CA SER A 105 -35.10 20.87 -43.37
C SER A 105 -35.87 19.54 -43.40
N ALA A 106 -36.54 19.05 -42.39
CA ALA A 106 -37.46 19.64 -41.42
C ALA A 106 -37.97 18.61 -40.40
N LEU A 107 -38.29 19.08 -39.18
CA LEU A 107 -39.50 18.91 -38.33
C LEU A 107 -39.89 17.47 -37.87
N VAL A 108 -40.29 17.18 -36.63
CA VAL A 108 -41.29 17.75 -35.74
C VAL A 108 -41.25 17.08 -34.34
N SER A 109 -41.39 17.89 -33.29
CA SER A 109 -42.13 17.73 -32.03
C SER A 109 -41.93 16.50 -31.12
N GLY A 110 -41.66 16.75 -29.88
CA GLY A 110 -42.56 16.82 -28.75
C GLY A 110 -41.95 16.36 -27.47
N GLU A 111 -42.06 17.17 -26.56
CA GLU A 111 -42.54 17.17 -25.18
C GLU A 111 -41.52 17.18 -24.02
N ARG A 112 -41.81 18.11 -23.18
CA ARG A 112 -41.14 18.60 -21.99
C ARG A 112 -41.15 17.58 -20.84
N SER A 113 -40.06 17.40 -20.19
CA SER A 113 -40.05 17.21 -18.74
C SER A 113 -38.91 18.00 -18.12
N ARG A 114 -39.27 19.00 -17.36
CA ARG A 114 -38.40 19.80 -16.52
C ARG A 114 -38.00 18.97 -15.31
N SER A 115 -36.70 18.71 -15.11
CA SER A 115 -36.15 18.46 -13.80
C SER A 115 -35.06 19.48 -13.53
N LEU A 116 -35.20 20.15 -12.41
CA LEU A 116 -34.26 21.11 -11.85
C LEU A 116 -32.95 20.45 -11.59
N SER A 117 -31.91 20.78 -12.34
CA SER A 117 -30.55 20.46 -12.00
C SER A 117 -29.95 21.62 -11.23
N SER A 118 -29.55 21.33 -10.01
CA SER A 118 -28.77 22.18 -9.16
C SER A 118 -27.41 22.55 -9.85
N ALA A 119 -27.19 23.84 -9.98
CA ALA A 119 -25.91 24.41 -10.36
C ALA A 119 -24.84 24.07 -9.29
N GLY A 120 -23.66 23.64 -9.74
CA GLY A 120 -22.50 23.50 -8.86
C GLY A 120 -21.48 22.44 -9.28
N SER A 121 -21.07 22.36 -10.55
CA SER A 121 -19.81 21.69 -10.88
C SER A 121 -18.83 22.74 -11.39
N ALA A 122 -18.03 23.24 -10.45
CA ALA A 122 -16.76 23.90 -10.80
C ALA A 122 -15.92 22.91 -11.61
N GLY A 123 -15.40 23.35 -12.77
CA GLY A 123 -14.73 22.51 -13.74
C GLY A 123 -13.63 21.65 -13.12
N MET A 124 -13.82 20.34 -13.15
CA MET A 124 -12.75 19.38 -13.00
C MET A 124 -11.86 19.54 -14.23
N ALA A 125 -10.66 20.08 -14.03
CA ALA A 125 -9.60 19.95 -15.03
C ALA A 125 -9.47 18.46 -15.33
N ALA A 126 -9.53 18.06 -16.59
CA ALA A 126 -9.43 16.67 -17.01
C ALA A 126 -8.11 16.11 -16.45
N GLU A 127 -8.18 15.13 -15.59
CA GLU A 127 -7.00 14.46 -15.05
C GLU A 127 -6.17 13.93 -16.22
N GLN A 128 -4.92 14.38 -16.30
CA GLN A 128 -4.05 13.98 -17.39
C GLN A 128 -3.66 12.51 -17.17
N ARG A 129 -4.07 11.66 -18.11
CA ARG A 129 -3.91 10.20 -18.03
C ARG A 129 -2.74 9.76 -18.91
N TYR A 130 -1.86 8.96 -18.37
CA TYR A 130 -0.67 8.47 -19.06
C TYR A 130 -0.72 6.95 -19.18
N THR A 131 -0.44 6.45 -20.37
CA THR A 131 -0.27 5.02 -20.66
C THR A 131 1.18 4.62 -20.88
N GLN A 132 2.07 5.60 -20.98
CA GLN A 132 3.52 5.47 -21.11
C GLN A 132 4.20 6.60 -20.34
N TRP A 133 5.53 6.49 -20.12
CA TRP A 133 6.29 7.53 -19.45
C TRP A 133 6.47 8.74 -20.39
N SER A 134 5.61 9.74 -20.31
CA SER A 134 5.62 10.95 -21.15
C SER A 134 5.46 12.24 -20.33
N PHE A 135 5.61 12.16 -19.01
CA PHE A 135 5.42 13.26 -18.08
C PHE A 135 6.74 13.87 -17.55
N GLY A 136 7.90 13.47 -18.13
CA GLY A 136 9.21 13.95 -17.72
C GLY A 136 9.72 13.31 -16.42
N GLU A 137 10.55 14.03 -15.68
CA GLU A 137 11.04 13.58 -14.38
C GLU A 137 9.98 13.78 -13.30
N LEU A 138 9.86 12.81 -12.41
CA LEU A 138 8.99 12.88 -11.25
C LEU A 138 9.86 13.12 -10.00
N PRO A 139 9.85 14.34 -9.43
CA PRO A 139 10.65 14.64 -8.24
C PRO A 139 10.07 13.92 -7.02
N GLU A 140 10.93 13.58 -6.06
CA GLU A 140 10.51 12.97 -4.80
C GLU A 140 9.62 13.88 -3.95
N LEU A 141 9.88 15.19 -4.05
CA LEU A 141 9.09 16.21 -3.37
C LEU A 141 9.00 17.48 -4.24
N MET A 142 7.94 18.24 -4.03
CA MET A 142 7.78 19.55 -4.66
C MET A 142 7.34 20.59 -3.62
N GLU A 143 7.89 21.79 -3.74
CA GLU A 143 7.47 22.93 -2.94
C GLU A 143 6.38 23.71 -3.68
N ILE A 144 5.24 23.88 -3.04
CA ILE A 144 4.11 24.64 -3.55
C ILE A 144 4.01 25.94 -2.73
N SER A 145 4.47 27.04 -3.28
CA SER A 145 4.40 28.35 -2.63
C SER A 145 3.15 29.11 -3.06
N LYS A 146 2.36 29.58 -2.11
CA LYS A 146 1.24 30.49 -2.34
C LYS A 146 1.31 31.65 -1.36
N GLY A 147 1.70 32.83 -1.84
CA GLY A 147 1.95 33.98 -0.98
C GLY A 147 3.10 33.73 0.00
N GLN A 148 2.84 33.86 1.28
CA GLN A 148 3.83 33.59 2.36
C GLN A 148 3.84 32.16 2.85
N GLN A 149 3.02 31.27 2.31
CA GLN A 149 2.94 29.85 2.73
C GLN A 149 3.64 28.97 1.72
N THR A 150 4.52 28.11 2.21
CA THR A 150 5.15 27.04 1.44
C THR A 150 4.61 25.70 1.94
N LEU A 151 4.03 24.92 1.05
CA LEU A 151 3.56 23.56 1.30
C LEU A 151 4.51 22.58 0.62
N ILE A 152 4.82 21.50 1.29
CA ILE A 152 5.60 20.40 0.73
C ILE A 152 4.61 19.33 0.25
N GLY A 153 4.75 18.91 -1.00
CA GLY A 153 3.95 17.86 -1.59
C GLY A 153 4.81 16.74 -2.15
N PHE A 154 4.26 15.53 -2.12
CA PHE A 154 4.90 14.32 -2.61
C PHE A 154 4.15 13.84 -3.86
N PRO A 155 4.65 14.14 -5.08
CA PRO A 155 4.02 13.70 -6.31
C PRO A 155 4.15 12.18 -6.46
N ALA A 156 3.08 11.54 -6.87
CA ALA A 156 3.04 10.10 -7.05
C ALA A 156 2.21 9.72 -8.28
N LEU A 157 2.63 8.64 -8.94
CA LEU A 157 1.81 7.98 -9.95
C LEU A 157 0.69 7.21 -9.25
N VAL A 158 -0.53 7.38 -9.71
CA VAL A 158 -1.72 6.69 -9.20
C VAL A 158 -2.30 5.80 -10.28
N ASP A 159 -2.58 4.57 -9.94
CA ASP A 159 -3.25 3.60 -10.80
C ASP A 159 -4.73 3.95 -10.96
N VAL A 160 -5.16 4.23 -12.18
CA VAL A 160 -6.56 4.49 -12.54
C VAL A 160 -7.14 3.40 -13.47
N GLY A 161 -6.53 2.23 -13.45
CA GLY A 161 -6.96 1.01 -14.16
C GLY A 161 -6.40 0.88 -15.56
N ASP A 162 -6.84 1.67 -16.51
CA ASP A 162 -6.39 1.66 -17.92
C ASP A 162 -5.23 2.62 -18.22
N ALA A 163 -4.88 3.47 -17.24
CA ALA A 163 -3.82 4.47 -17.30
C ALA A 163 -3.26 4.73 -15.91
N VAL A 164 -2.32 5.66 -15.81
CA VAL A 164 -1.90 6.29 -14.55
C VAL A 164 -2.12 7.78 -14.63
N CYS A 165 -2.32 8.42 -13.49
CA CYS A 165 -2.31 9.88 -13.36
C CYS A 165 -1.28 10.29 -12.31
N ILE A 166 -0.92 11.59 -12.26
CA ILE A 166 -0.03 12.15 -11.25
C ILE A 166 -0.88 12.89 -10.24
N GLU A 167 -0.76 12.51 -8.98
CA GLU A 167 -1.37 13.19 -7.84
C GLU A 167 -0.30 13.61 -6.85
N VAL A 168 -0.59 14.65 -6.07
CA VAL A 168 0.33 15.16 -5.05
C VAL A 168 -0.29 14.92 -3.67
N PHE A 169 0.48 14.31 -2.79
CA PHE A 169 0.07 13.93 -1.44
C PHE A 169 0.79 14.76 -0.39
N ASP A 170 0.17 14.92 0.77
CA ASP A 170 0.73 15.59 1.94
C ASP A 170 1.50 14.62 2.87
N GLU A 171 1.30 13.30 2.71
CA GLU A 171 1.95 12.26 3.50
C GLU A 171 2.87 11.41 2.61
N PRO A 172 4.19 11.35 2.93
CA PRO A 172 5.17 10.65 2.09
C PRO A 172 4.93 9.12 2.00
N GLU A 173 4.45 8.50 3.08
CA GLU A 173 4.16 7.06 3.07
C GLU A 173 2.98 6.73 2.15
N VAL A 174 1.95 7.57 2.15
CA VAL A 174 0.79 7.42 1.26
C VAL A 174 1.22 7.61 -0.19
N ALA A 175 2.01 8.65 -0.46
CA ALA A 175 2.58 8.93 -1.79
C ALA A 175 3.42 7.74 -2.28
N ALA A 176 4.35 7.23 -1.48
CA ALA A 176 5.20 6.10 -1.82
C ALA A 176 4.39 4.83 -2.15
N HIS A 177 3.37 4.52 -1.35
CA HIS A 177 2.50 3.38 -1.61
C HIS A 177 1.71 3.53 -2.92
N LYS A 178 1.13 4.71 -3.18
CA LYS A 178 0.41 5.02 -4.42
C LYS A 178 1.34 5.00 -5.62
N HIS A 179 2.52 5.61 -5.50
CA HIS A 179 3.54 5.65 -6.55
C HIS A 179 3.98 4.25 -6.99
N LYS A 180 4.23 3.36 -6.04
CA LYS A 180 4.58 1.97 -6.33
C LYS A 180 3.47 1.25 -7.10
N ALA A 181 2.21 1.44 -6.73
CA ALA A 181 1.06 0.87 -7.45
C ALA A 181 0.93 1.47 -8.86
N GLY A 182 1.09 2.79 -9.00
CA GLY A 182 1.08 3.47 -10.29
C GLY A 182 2.21 3.03 -11.21
N LEU A 183 3.45 2.90 -10.70
CA LEU A 183 4.57 2.36 -11.47
C LEU A 183 4.30 0.93 -11.95
N ARG A 184 3.79 0.07 -11.06
CA ARG A 184 3.38 -1.29 -11.44
C ARG A 184 2.39 -1.28 -12.60
N ARG A 185 1.38 -0.42 -12.54
CA ARG A 185 0.41 -0.24 -13.62
C ARG A 185 1.08 0.22 -14.90
N LEU A 186 1.97 1.21 -14.82
CA LEU A 186 2.66 1.75 -16.00
C LEU A 186 3.53 0.69 -16.68
N PHE A 187 4.28 -0.13 -15.93
CA PHE A 187 4.99 -1.29 -16.48
C PHE A 187 4.04 -2.31 -17.11
N ALA A 188 2.94 -2.65 -16.41
CA ALA A 188 1.93 -3.59 -16.92
C ALA A 188 1.34 -3.14 -18.26
N LEU A 189 1.13 -1.84 -18.45
CA LEU A 189 0.62 -1.29 -19.71
C LEU A 189 1.59 -1.49 -20.89
N GLN A 190 2.92 -1.55 -20.64
CA GLN A 190 3.93 -1.78 -21.70
C GLN A 190 4.05 -3.26 -22.11
N ILE A 191 3.54 -4.19 -21.30
CA ILE A 191 3.73 -5.64 -21.49
C ILE A 191 2.42 -6.42 -21.44
N LYS A 192 1.33 -5.80 -21.91
CA LYS A 192 -0.04 -6.37 -21.85
C LYS A 192 -0.11 -7.80 -22.39
N ASP A 193 0.55 -8.07 -23.52
CA ASP A 193 0.51 -9.39 -24.14
C ASP A 193 1.26 -10.45 -23.34
N ALA A 194 2.41 -10.08 -22.75
CA ALA A 194 3.15 -10.96 -21.85
C ALA A 194 2.34 -11.29 -20.59
N LEU A 195 1.63 -10.30 -20.03
CA LEU A 195 0.78 -10.52 -18.87
C LEU A 195 -0.42 -11.41 -19.19
N LYS A 196 -1.09 -11.20 -20.33
CA LYS A 196 -2.18 -12.09 -20.79
C LYS A 196 -1.70 -13.51 -21.00
N TYR A 197 -0.49 -13.68 -21.53
CA TYR A 197 0.11 -15.00 -21.67
C TYR A 197 0.36 -15.65 -20.31
N LEU A 198 0.97 -14.92 -19.37
CA LEU A 198 1.25 -15.40 -18.02
C LEU A 198 -0.03 -15.75 -17.26
N GLU A 199 -1.06 -14.91 -17.31
CA GLU A 199 -2.35 -15.15 -16.67
C GLU A 199 -2.98 -16.49 -17.07
N LYS A 200 -2.81 -16.89 -18.33
CA LYS A 200 -3.29 -18.17 -18.87
C LYS A 200 -2.37 -19.36 -18.55
N ASN A 201 -1.07 -19.11 -18.35
CA ASN A 201 -0.05 -20.14 -18.27
C ASN A 201 0.64 -20.22 -16.89
N LEU A 202 0.10 -19.59 -15.85
CA LEU A 202 0.61 -19.77 -14.49
C LEU A 202 0.48 -21.24 -14.06
N PRO A 203 1.51 -21.85 -13.44
CA PRO A 203 1.46 -23.24 -13.02
C PRO A 203 0.48 -23.46 -11.87
N ASP A 204 -0.14 -24.61 -11.84
CA ASP A 204 -0.97 -25.14 -10.74
C ASP A 204 -2.16 -24.25 -10.28
N VAL A 205 -2.61 -23.31 -11.12
CA VAL A 205 -3.66 -22.34 -10.76
C VAL A 205 -4.94 -23.03 -10.28
N GLN A 206 -5.40 -24.09 -10.94
CA GLN A 206 -6.63 -24.80 -10.54
C GLN A 206 -6.49 -25.45 -9.17
N LYS A 207 -5.33 -26.04 -8.89
CA LYS A 207 -5.03 -26.63 -7.58
C LYS A 207 -4.99 -25.56 -6.49
N MET A 208 -4.33 -24.45 -6.76
CA MET A 208 -4.27 -23.32 -5.84
C MET A 208 -5.66 -22.72 -5.59
N ALA A 209 -6.50 -22.59 -6.62
CA ALA A 209 -7.84 -22.02 -6.52
C ALA A 209 -8.71 -22.76 -5.50
N VAL A 210 -8.69 -24.10 -5.51
CA VAL A 210 -9.45 -24.93 -4.55
C VAL A 210 -9.03 -24.64 -3.11
N ALA A 211 -7.74 -24.57 -2.85
CA ALA A 211 -7.22 -24.24 -1.52
C ALA A 211 -7.51 -22.79 -1.13
N TYR A 212 -7.37 -21.87 -2.09
CA TYR A 212 -7.58 -20.43 -1.86
C TYR A 212 -9.05 -20.07 -1.58
N MET A 213 -10.01 -20.81 -2.12
CA MET A 213 -11.43 -20.67 -1.77
C MET A 213 -11.73 -20.91 -0.28
N LEU A 214 -10.83 -21.59 0.43
CA LEU A 214 -10.95 -21.81 1.88
C LEU A 214 -10.33 -20.65 2.70
N VAL A 215 -9.48 -19.85 2.07
CA VAL A 215 -8.81 -18.71 2.73
C VAL A 215 -9.81 -17.59 3.01
N GLY A 216 -9.88 -17.16 4.27
CA GLY A 216 -10.80 -16.09 4.69
C GLY A 216 -12.27 -16.47 4.68
N LYS A 217 -12.58 -17.76 4.57
CA LYS A 217 -13.94 -18.27 4.62
C LYS A 217 -14.48 -18.21 6.05
N SER A 218 -15.60 -17.51 6.23
CA SER A 218 -16.31 -17.44 7.51
C SER A 218 -17.04 -18.75 7.84
N ALA A 219 -17.48 -18.89 9.09
CA ALA A 219 -18.21 -20.10 9.55
C ALA A 219 -19.52 -20.32 8.78
N ASP A 220 -20.16 -19.27 8.31
CA ASP A 220 -21.36 -19.28 7.47
C ASP A 220 -21.12 -19.66 6.00
N GLY A 221 -19.86 -19.89 5.63
CA GLY A 221 -19.47 -20.24 4.26
C GLY A 221 -19.22 -19.07 3.33
N SER A 222 -19.44 -17.83 3.77
CA SER A 222 -19.16 -16.62 2.99
C SER A 222 -17.68 -16.25 2.99
N GLY A 223 -17.26 -15.45 2.04
CA GLY A 223 -15.99 -14.72 2.10
C GLY A 223 -14.75 -15.42 1.56
N GLY A 224 -14.84 -16.60 0.93
CA GLY A 224 -13.69 -17.31 0.34
C GLY A 224 -12.93 -16.50 -0.73
N GLY A 225 -11.68 -16.88 -1.00
CA GLY A 225 -10.84 -16.27 -2.04
C GLY A 225 -11.29 -16.65 -3.45
N ASN A 226 -10.99 -15.77 -4.43
CA ASN A 226 -11.26 -15.98 -5.86
C ASN A 226 -9.97 -16.32 -6.61
N ALA A 227 -10.03 -17.27 -7.55
CA ALA A 227 -8.89 -17.69 -8.36
C ALA A 227 -8.28 -16.54 -9.18
N ASP A 228 -9.10 -15.64 -9.72
CA ASP A 228 -8.61 -14.52 -10.52
C ASP A 228 -7.92 -13.48 -9.66
N GLU A 229 -8.42 -13.25 -8.44
CA GLU A 229 -7.76 -12.42 -7.43
C GLU A 229 -6.37 -12.98 -7.07
N LEU A 230 -6.26 -14.29 -6.85
CA LEU A 230 -4.97 -14.94 -6.58
C LEU A 230 -3.98 -14.79 -7.74
N LYS A 231 -4.45 -15.00 -8.99
CA LYS A 231 -3.62 -14.79 -10.18
C LYS A 231 -3.10 -13.36 -10.26
N GLN A 232 -3.98 -12.39 -10.03
CA GLN A 232 -3.59 -10.98 -10.03
C GLN A 232 -2.54 -10.67 -8.95
N HIS A 233 -2.71 -11.18 -7.72
CA HIS A 233 -1.71 -11.01 -6.66
C HIS A 233 -0.36 -11.63 -7.03
N ILE A 234 -0.34 -12.81 -7.67
CA ILE A 234 0.90 -13.45 -8.13
C ILE A 234 1.58 -12.60 -9.20
N LEU A 235 0.82 -12.08 -10.17
CA LEU A 235 1.35 -11.22 -11.23
C LEU A 235 1.84 -9.88 -10.69
N ASP A 236 1.13 -9.27 -9.73
CA ASP A 236 1.55 -8.02 -9.09
C ASP A 236 2.88 -8.18 -8.35
N VAL A 237 3.06 -9.27 -7.60
CA VAL A 237 4.34 -9.58 -6.95
C VAL A 237 5.44 -9.86 -7.97
N ALA A 238 5.12 -10.54 -9.07
CA ALA A 238 6.07 -10.78 -10.13
C ALA A 238 6.51 -9.49 -10.81
N LEU A 239 5.59 -8.56 -11.06
CA LEU A 239 5.89 -7.23 -11.58
C LEU A 239 6.77 -6.43 -10.61
N ASP A 240 6.44 -6.42 -9.33
CA ASP A 240 7.24 -5.74 -8.31
C ASP A 240 8.67 -6.25 -8.29
N ARG A 241 8.86 -7.57 -8.30
CA ARG A 241 10.17 -8.21 -8.30
C ARG A 241 10.95 -8.06 -9.61
N ALA A 242 10.25 -7.93 -10.74
CA ALA A 242 10.89 -7.76 -12.04
C ALA A 242 11.33 -6.32 -12.30
N PHE A 243 10.52 -5.33 -11.89
CA PHE A 243 10.65 -3.94 -12.31
C PHE A 243 10.81 -2.93 -11.17
N LEU A 244 10.27 -3.19 -9.97
CA LEU A 244 10.20 -2.22 -8.87
C LEU A 244 11.24 -2.50 -7.77
N LEU A 245 12.48 -2.73 -8.17
CA LEU A 245 13.62 -2.81 -7.25
C LEU A 245 14.07 -1.39 -6.85
N ASP A 246 14.49 -1.20 -5.62
CA ASP A 246 14.99 0.08 -5.15
C ASP A 246 16.39 0.42 -5.72
N PRO A 247 16.66 1.71 -5.99
CA PRO A 247 15.75 2.85 -6.00
C PRO A 247 14.73 2.78 -7.14
N LEU A 248 13.49 3.29 -6.95
CA LEU A 248 12.48 3.30 -8.01
C LEU A 248 12.89 4.24 -9.17
N PRO A 249 12.42 4.00 -10.42
CA PRO A 249 12.72 4.89 -11.54
C PRO A 249 12.06 6.26 -11.34
N THR A 250 12.84 7.31 -11.58
CA THR A 250 12.40 8.72 -11.51
C THR A 250 12.34 9.41 -12.87
N CYS A 251 12.90 8.77 -13.91
CA CYS A 251 12.94 9.29 -15.27
C CYS A 251 12.63 8.21 -16.30
N GLU A 252 12.33 8.65 -17.53
CA GLU A 252 11.98 7.77 -18.65
C GLU A 252 13.11 6.78 -19.03
N ALA A 253 14.35 7.23 -18.98
CA ALA A 253 15.50 6.40 -19.33
C ALA A 253 15.64 5.20 -18.38
N ASP A 254 15.52 5.43 -17.07
CA ASP A 254 15.53 4.37 -16.07
C ASP A 254 14.33 3.42 -16.20
N PHE A 255 13.16 3.97 -16.47
CA PHE A 255 11.95 3.18 -16.72
C PHE A 255 12.13 2.24 -17.91
N LYS A 256 12.60 2.74 -19.07
CA LYS A 256 12.86 1.94 -20.26
C LYS A 256 13.91 0.86 -20.03
N ARG A 257 15.02 1.21 -19.40
CA ARG A 257 16.06 0.25 -19.04
C ARG A 257 15.51 -0.90 -18.20
N ARG A 258 14.77 -0.59 -17.15
CA ARG A 258 14.14 -1.62 -16.28
C ARG A 258 13.12 -2.46 -17.00
N LEU A 259 12.36 -1.85 -17.93
CA LEU A 259 11.41 -2.57 -18.76
C LEU A 259 12.12 -3.66 -19.60
N GLU A 260 13.24 -3.34 -20.21
CA GLU A 260 14.04 -4.29 -21.00
C GLU A 260 14.64 -5.39 -20.12
N GLU A 261 15.31 -5.01 -19.03
CA GLU A 261 15.95 -5.95 -18.09
C GLU A 261 14.92 -6.90 -17.42
N GLY A 262 13.77 -6.37 -17.02
CA GLY A 262 12.75 -7.13 -16.31
C GLY A 262 11.93 -8.04 -17.22
N ARG A 263 11.70 -7.63 -18.47
CA ARG A 263 10.88 -8.39 -19.44
C ARG A 263 11.40 -9.83 -19.64
N GLY A 264 12.72 -10.00 -19.76
CA GLY A 264 13.35 -11.33 -19.93
C GLY A 264 13.23 -12.23 -18.71
N ARG A 265 13.09 -11.67 -17.50
CA ARG A 265 13.03 -12.40 -16.23
C ARG A 265 11.61 -12.64 -15.74
N LEU A 266 10.62 -11.91 -16.25
CA LEU A 266 9.26 -11.86 -15.71
C LEU A 266 8.62 -13.25 -15.64
N THR A 267 8.71 -14.05 -16.69
CA THR A 267 8.12 -15.40 -16.73
C THR A 267 8.71 -16.31 -15.65
N LEU A 268 10.03 -16.26 -15.47
CA LEU A 268 10.72 -17.05 -14.45
C LEU A 268 10.25 -16.64 -13.05
N ILE A 269 10.21 -15.32 -12.78
CA ILE A 269 9.77 -14.75 -11.50
C ILE A 269 8.30 -15.09 -11.24
N ALA A 270 7.41 -14.95 -12.23
CA ALA A 270 5.99 -15.28 -12.08
C ALA A 270 5.79 -16.76 -11.72
N ASN A 271 6.51 -17.66 -12.39
CA ASN A 271 6.47 -19.09 -12.09
C ASN A 271 7.04 -19.41 -10.70
N GLU A 272 8.08 -18.72 -10.26
CA GLU A 272 8.64 -18.86 -8.90
C GLU A 272 7.63 -18.44 -7.85
N VAL A 273 6.99 -17.28 -8.01
CA VAL A 273 5.94 -16.79 -7.10
C VAL A 273 4.73 -17.73 -7.08
N ALA A 274 4.29 -18.22 -8.24
CA ALA A 274 3.18 -19.17 -8.34
C ALA A 274 3.49 -20.49 -7.61
N ARG A 275 4.68 -21.05 -7.80
CA ARG A 275 5.11 -22.28 -7.09
C ARG A 275 5.18 -22.05 -5.58
N LEU A 276 5.67 -20.91 -5.14
CA LEU A 276 5.70 -20.56 -3.72
C LEU A 276 4.28 -20.45 -3.15
N ALA A 277 3.38 -19.74 -3.83
CA ALA A 277 1.98 -19.63 -3.45
C ALA A 277 1.29 -21.00 -3.37
N ASN A 278 1.54 -21.89 -4.36
CA ASN A 278 1.02 -23.26 -4.35
C ASN A 278 1.54 -24.07 -3.14
N THR A 279 2.82 -23.94 -2.81
CA THR A 279 3.41 -24.61 -1.65
C THR A 279 2.75 -24.12 -0.35
N VAL A 280 2.59 -22.80 -0.19
CA VAL A 280 1.93 -22.22 0.98
C VAL A 280 0.48 -22.68 1.09
N LEU A 281 -0.29 -22.65 0.00
CA LEU A 281 -1.70 -23.10 -0.01
C LEU A 281 -1.86 -24.60 0.23
N THR A 282 -0.90 -25.41 -0.21
CA THR A 282 -0.87 -26.84 0.07
C THR A 282 -0.70 -27.08 1.59
N GLU A 283 0.30 -26.44 2.19
CA GLU A 283 0.54 -26.54 3.64
C GLU A 283 -0.60 -25.91 4.47
N PHE A 284 -1.20 -24.84 3.98
CA PHE A 284 -2.41 -24.25 4.58
C PHE A 284 -3.56 -25.26 4.64
N SER A 285 -3.79 -26.01 3.56
CA SER A 285 -4.85 -27.01 3.51
C SER A 285 -4.60 -28.14 4.50
N VAL A 286 -3.33 -28.58 4.63
CA VAL A 286 -2.92 -29.60 5.61
C VAL A 286 -3.11 -29.09 7.04
N ALA A 287 -2.62 -27.89 7.35
CA ALA A 287 -2.75 -27.28 8.67
C ALA A 287 -4.22 -27.04 9.05
N SER A 288 -5.03 -26.52 8.11
CA SER A 288 -6.46 -26.29 8.32
C SER A 288 -7.21 -27.57 8.66
N ARG A 289 -6.92 -28.67 7.95
CA ARG A 289 -7.50 -30.00 8.24
C ARG A 289 -7.05 -30.48 9.60
N LYS A 290 -5.75 -30.41 9.90
CA LYS A 290 -5.19 -30.87 11.18
C LYS A 290 -5.82 -30.13 12.37
N ILE A 291 -6.02 -28.80 12.26
CA ILE A 291 -6.71 -28.00 13.28
C ILE A 291 -8.15 -28.51 13.50
N LYS A 292 -8.90 -28.78 12.42
CA LYS A 292 -10.28 -29.29 12.51
C LYS A 292 -10.38 -30.68 13.12
N ASP A 293 -9.41 -31.54 12.84
CA ASP A 293 -9.38 -32.91 13.29
C ASP A 293 -8.90 -33.06 14.75
N THR A 294 -8.18 -32.05 15.27
CA THR A 294 -7.68 -32.05 16.64
C THR A 294 -8.77 -31.58 17.61
N LYS A 295 -9.29 -32.50 18.45
CA LYS A 295 -10.35 -32.23 19.44
C LYS A 295 -9.84 -32.03 20.86
N SER A 296 -8.56 -32.39 21.11
CA SER A 296 -7.91 -32.18 22.41
C SER A 296 -7.24 -30.82 22.50
N GLN A 297 -7.07 -30.30 23.73
CA GLN A 297 -6.34 -29.06 24.01
C GLN A 297 -6.90 -27.83 23.28
N PRO A 298 -8.12 -27.37 23.61
CA PRO A 298 -8.85 -26.36 22.88
C PRO A 298 -8.06 -25.03 22.78
N ASP A 299 -7.30 -24.64 23.82
CA ASP A 299 -6.49 -23.41 23.84
C ASP A 299 -5.39 -23.43 22.78
N ALA A 300 -4.70 -24.55 22.63
CA ALA A 300 -3.65 -24.70 21.62
C ALA A 300 -4.24 -24.78 20.20
N VAL A 301 -5.39 -25.43 20.03
CA VAL A 301 -6.12 -25.47 18.75
C VAL A 301 -6.59 -24.06 18.35
N ALA A 302 -7.14 -23.30 19.30
CA ALA A 302 -7.57 -21.93 19.06
C ALA A 302 -6.38 -21.01 18.69
N ASP A 303 -5.25 -21.16 19.38
CA ASP A 303 -4.03 -20.44 19.07
C ASP A 303 -3.48 -20.78 17.67
N CYS A 304 -3.44 -22.05 17.31
CA CYS A 304 -3.04 -22.49 15.96
C CYS A 304 -4.00 -21.97 14.87
N ALA A 305 -5.31 -21.96 15.13
CA ALA A 305 -6.29 -21.41 14.20
C ALA A 305 -6.10 -19.91 13.99
N GLN A 306 -5.85 -19.17 15.06
CA GLN A 306 -5.55 -17.73 14.99
C GLN A 306 -4.24 -17.45 14.24
N GLN A 307 -3.18 -18.23 14.50
CA GLN A 307 -1.93 -18.15 13.77
C GLN A 307 -2.14 -18.39 12.27
N LEU A 308 -2.89 -19.42 11.90
CA LEU A 308 -3.20 -19.76 10.52
C LEU A 308 -3.91 -18.61 9.80
N GLN A 309 -4.91 -17.99 10.41
CA GLN A 309 -5.66 -16.86 9.86
C GLN A 309 -4.77 -15.60 9.69
N ARG A 310 -3.84 -15.36 10.62
CA ARG A 310 -2.90 -14.23 10.57
C ARG A 310 -1.79 -14.41 9.52
N LEU A 311 -1.42 -15.64 9.20
CA LEU A 311 -0.44 -15.96 8.15
C LEU A 311 -1.09 -15.93 6.77
N VAL A 312 -2.22 -16.62 6.60
CA VAL A 312 -2.81 -16.83 5.27
C VAL A 312 -4.18 -16.15 5.20
N GLY A 313 -4.15 -14.84 4.98
CA GLY A 313 -5.33 -14.04 4.61
C GLY A 313 -5.52 -13.97 3.09
N LYS A 314 -6.62 -13.38 2.61
CA LYS A 314 -6.90 -13.25 1.16
C LYS A 314 -5.77 -12.57 0.38
N ARG A 315 -5.06 -11.65 0.98
CA ARG A 315 -3.99 -10.88 0.35
C ARG A 315 -2.58 -11.34 0.75
N PHE A 316 -2.43 -12.56 1.29
CA PHE A 316 -1.16 -13.04 1.86
C PHE A 316 0.01 -12.98 0.87
N VAL A 317 -0.24 -13.16 -0.43
CA VAL A 317 0.80 -13.12 -1.48
C VAL A 317 1.34 -11.71 -1.66
N ILE A 318 0.46 -10.70 -1.73
CA ILE A 318 0.84 -9.32 -2.06
C ILE A 318 1.20 -8.49 -0.82
N ASP A 319 0.57 -8.75 0.33
CA ASP A 319 0.81 -7.97 1.56
C ASP A 319 2.01 -8.48 2.37
N THR A 320 2.55 -9.66 2.02
CA THR A 320 3.72 -10.22 2.70
C THR A 320 4.98 -9.95 1.90
N PRO A 321 6.04 -9.37 2.50
CA PRO A 321 7.34 -9.26 1.85
C PRO A 321 7.81 -10.62 1.34
N TYR A 322 8.27 -10.68 0.08
CA TYR A 322 8.60 -11.95 -0.57
C TYR A 322 9.60 -12.81 0.21
N ALA A 323 10.60 -12.18 0.82
CA ALA A 323 11.56 -12.89 1.68
C ALA A 323 10.89 -13.61 2.87
N GLN A 324 9.83 -13.03 3.41
CA GLN A 324 9.08 -13.62 4.52
C GLN A 324 8.06 -14.67 4.03
N LEU A 325 7.48 -14.46 2.86
CA LEU A 325 6.57 -15.42 2.24
C LEU A 325 7.24 -16.78 2.00
N GLN A 326 8.54 -16.81 1.74
CA GLN A 326 9.33 -18.04 1.61
C GLN A 326 9.36 -18.89 2.89
N HIS A 327 9.14 -18.29 4.05
CA HIS A 327 9.10 -18.99 5.34
C HIS A 327 7.71 -19.53 5.70
N PHE A 328 6.64 -19.13 5.01
CA PHE A 328 5.26 -19.50 5.36
C PHE A 328 5.02 -21.02 5.38
N ALA A 329 5.53 -21.74 4.39
CA ALA A 329 5.40 -23.20 4.37
C ALA A 329 5.99 -23.83 5.64
N ARG A 330 7.11 -23.32 6.14
CA ARG A 330 7.75 -23.77 7.38
C ARG A 330 6.89 -23.43 8.61
N TYR A 331 6.31 -22.23 8.67
CA TYR A 331 5.41 -21.85 9.76
C TYR A 331 4.14 -22.71 9.79
N LEU A 332 3.57 -23.01 8.63
CA LEU A 332 2.39 -23.86 8.52
C LEU A 332 2.69 -25.32 8.91
N LYS A 333 3.84 -25.84 8.49
CA LYS A 333 4.34 -27.15 8.96
C LYS A 333 4.54 -27.19 10.47
N ALA A 334 5.00 -26.09 11.07
CA ALA A 334 5.16 -26.00 12.52
C ALA A 334 3.82 -26.14 13.27
N ILE A 335 2.74 -25.59 12.71
CA ILE A 335 1.38 -25.81 13.26
C ILE A 335 1.03 -27.29 13.28
N VAL A 336 1.25 -27.98 12.17
CA VAL A 336 0.95 -29.43 12.05
C VAL A 336 1.76 -30.25 13.06
N LEU A 337 3.07 -30.03 13.10
CA LEU A 337 3.98 -30.72 14.02
C LEU A 337 3.64 -30.48 15.50
N ARG A 338 3.24 -29.25 15.84
CA ARG A 338 2.76 -28.92 17.19
C ARG A 338 1.53 -29.75 17.55
N LEU A 339 0.54 -29.78 16.66
CA LEU A 339 -0.71 -30.52 16.90
C LEU A 339 -0.50 -32.05 16.88
N ASP A 340 0.51 -32.57 16.20
CA ASP A 340 0.91 -33.99 16.28
C ASP A 340 1.48 -34.34 17.67
N LYS A 341 2.29 -33.47 18.23
CA LYS A 341 2.98 -33.68 19.50
C LYS A 341 2.13 -33.37 20.73
N ILE A 342 1.08 -32.56 20.58
CA ILE A 342 0.32 -32.02 21.71
C ILE A 342 -0.28 -33.07 22.62
N ARG A 343 -0.61 -34.27 22.10
CA ARG A 343 -1.13 -35.37 22.89
C ARG A 343 -0.07 -36.00 23.80
N ALA A 344 1.19 -35.95 23.38
CA ALA A 344 2.29 -36.56 24.14
C ALA A 344 2.77 -35.64 25.27
N ASP A 345 2.72 -34.31 25.07
CA ASP A 345 3.26 -33.35 26.03
C ASP A 345 2.43 -32.04 26.06
N ALA A 346 1.20 -32.15 26.51
CA ALA A 346 0.27 -31.02 26.63
C ALA A 346 0.73 -29.97 27.67
N ALA A 347 1.38 -30.42 28.75
CA ALA A 347 1.86 -29.51 29.79
C ALA A 347 2.99 -28.60 29.27
N ARG A 348 3.90 -29.17 28.50
CA ARG A 348 4.98 -28.37 27.87
C ARG A 348 4.40 -27.39 26.86
N ASP A 349 3.43 -27.81 26.03
CA ASP A 349 2.77 -26.89 25.06
C ASP A 349 2.11 -25.73 25.79
N ALA A 350 1.34 -26.00 26.85
CA ALA A 350 0.67 -24.97 27.65
C ALA A 350 1.69 -24.00 28.29
N SER A 351 2.80 -24.51 28.83
CA SER A 351 3.87 -23.67 29.39
C SER A 351 4.48 -22.76 28.33
N LYS A 352 4.80 -23.29 27.14
CA LYS A 352 5.37 -22.50 26.03
C LYS A 352 4.38 -21.48 25.47
N LEU A 353 3.11 -21.85 25.42
CA LEU A 353 2.07 -20.92 25.02
C LEU A 353 1.90 -19.77 26.02
N ALA A 354 2.01 -20.05 27.34
CA ALA A 354 1.96 -19.04 28.37
C ALA A 354 3.15 -18.04 28.28
N GLU A 355 4.33 -18.50 27.89
CA GLU A 355 5.48 -17.62 27.63
C GLU A 355 5.28 -16.74 26.37
N LEU A 356 4.63 -17.25 25.31
CA LEU A 356 4.43 -16.57 24.03
C LEU A 356 3.30 -15.53 24.06
N LYS A 357 2.16 -15.87 24.67
CA LYS A 357 0.93 -15.05 24.68
C LYS A 357 1.14 -13.58 25.07
N PRO A 358 1.89 -13.24 26.13
CA PRO A 358 2.09 -11.83 26.51
C PRO A 358 2.78 -11.00 25.42
N LEU A 359 3.78 -11.56 24.72
CA LEU A 359 4.49 -10.89 23.64
C LEU A 359 3.59 -10.66 22.43
N GLU A 360 2.80 -11.65 22.09
CA GLU A 360 1.85 -11.60 21.00
C GLU A 360 0.72 -10.58 21.25
N GLN A 361 0.16 -10.60 22.45
CA GLN A 361 -0.87 -9.64 22.88
C GLN A 361 -0.37 -8.19 22.85
N LYS A 362 0.86 -7.94 23.33
CA LYS A 362 1.48 -6.63 23.27
C LYS A 362 1.62 -6.15 21.82
N TYR A 363 2.09 -7.00 20.94
CA TYR A 363 2.25 -6.68 19.52
C TYR A 363 0.91 -6.34 18.85
N TRP A 364 -0.08 -7.22 18.96
CA TRP A 364 -1.37 -7.01 18.31
C TRP A 364 -2.17 -5.85 18.88
N ARG A 365 -1.97 -5.53 20.16
CA ARG A 365 -2.51 -4.31 20.76
C ARG A 365 -1.89 -3.07 20.11
N LEU A 366 -0.57 -3.04 19.96
CA LEU A 366 0.12 -1.93 19.30
C LEU A 366 -0.32 -1.76 17.84
N VAL A 367 -0.49 -2.86 17.10
CA VAL A 367 -1.04 -2.82 15.73
C VAL A 367 -2.45 -2.23 15.70
N ALA A 368 -3.31 -2.62 16.65
CA ALA A 368 -4.66 -2.06 16.76
C ALA A 368 -4.65 -0.57 17.12
N GLU A 369 -3.82 -0.15 18.09
CA GLU A 369 -3.64 1.26 18.46
C GLU A 369 -3.15 2.12 17.30
N ARG A 370 -2.29 1.58 16.43
CA ARG A 370 -1.81 2.23 15.21
C ARG A 370 -2.73 2.02 13.99
N LYS A 371 -3.94 1.51 14.19
CA LYS A 371 -4.94 1.25 13.13
C LYS A 371 -4.39 0.40 11.97
N GLY A 372 -3.52 -0.54 12.27
CA GLY A 372 -2.90 -1.43 11.27
C GLY A 372 -1.65 -0.86 10.57
N VAL A 373 -1.27 0.38 10.84
CA VAL A 373 -0.03 0.96 10.28
C VAL A 373 1.17 0.37 11.01
N THR A 374 2.04 -0.30 10.28
CA THR A 374 3.26 -0.94 10.81
C THR A 374 4.50 -0.30 10.19
N ASP A 375 5.51 -0.06 11.02
CA ASP A 375 6.85 0.32 10.58
C ASP A 375 7.76 -0.92 10.37
N ALA A 376 8.98 -0.69 9.88
CA ALA A 376 9.94 -1.75 9.61
C ALA A 376 10.28 -2.59 10.86
N ARG A 377 10.40 -1.94 12.05
CA ARG A 377 10.70 -2.63 13.31
C ARG A 377 9.52 -3.49 13.78
N MET A 378 8.28 -2.98 13.62
CA MET A 378 7.07 -3.77 13.90
C MET A 378 6.98 -4.99 12.99
N THR A 379 7.29 -4.80 11.72
CA THR A 379 7.30 -5.88 10.73
C THR A 379 8.34 -6.94 11.08
N GLU A 380 9.56 -6.55 11.45
CA GLU A 380 10.59 -7.46 11.92
C GLU A 380 10.13 -8.23 13.18
N PHE A 381 9.59 -7.53 14.17
CA PHE A 381 9.08 -8.16 15.39
C PHE A 381 7.96 -9.16 15.12
N ARG A 382 7.09 -8.89 14.15
CA ARG A 382 6.05 -9.81 13.70
C ARG A 382 6.63 -11.17 13.30
N TRP A 383 7.73 -11.16 12.56
CA TRP A 383 8.37 -12.39 12.09
C TRP A 383 9.17 -13.08 13.17
N LEU A 384 9.77 -12.34 14.09
CA LEU A 384 10.41 -12.94 15.28
C LEU A 384 9.41 -13.72 16.15
N LEU A 385 8.14 -13.30 16.22
CA LEU A 385 7.08 -14.07 16.89
C LEU A 385 6.85 -15.43 16.21
N GLU A 386 6.82 -15.47 14.86
CA GLU A 386 6.68 -16.74 14.14
C GLU A 386 7.92 -17.64 14.31
N GLU A 387 9.11 -17.08 14.31
CA GLU A 387 10.34 -17.83 14.58
C GLU A 387 10.37 -18.39 16.03
N LEU A 388 9.86 -17.63 16.99
CA LEU A 388 9.73 -18.11 18.37
C LEU A 388 8.75 -19.29 18.45
N ARG A 389 7.64 -19.26 17.68
CA ARG A 389 6.71 -20.38 17.57
C ARG A 389 7.40 -21.63 17.02
N VAL A 390 8.20 -21.50 15.97
CA VAL A 390 9.00 -22.61 15.41
C VAL A 390 9.96 -23.17 16.48
N SER A 391 10.69 -22.28 17.18
CA SER A 391 11.62 -22.68 18.24
C SER A 391 10.95 -23.41 19.40
N PHE A 392 9.72 -23.04 19.75
CA PHE A 392 8.99 -23.64 20.86
C PHE A 392 8.35 -24.98 20.52
N PHE A 393 7.72 -25.07 19.35
CA PHE A 393 6.81 -26.15 19.03
C PHE A 393 7.31 -27.11 17.93
N ALA A 394 8.26 -26.65 17.11
CA ALA A 394 8.74 -27.40 15.94
C ALA A 394 10.25 -27.21 15.72
N GLN A 395 11.06 -27.50 16.74
CA GLN A 395 12.50 -27.29 16.75
C GLN A 395 13.25 -27.98 15.60
N GLU A 396 12.74 -29.10 15.10
CA GLU A 396 13.26 -29.84 13.95
C GLU A 396 13.28 -29.03 12.66
N LEU A 397 12.41 -28.02 12.53
CA LEU A 397 12.38 -27.13 11.37
C LEU A 397 13.45 -26.02 11.41
N ARG A 398 14.12 -25.88 12.53
CA ARG A 398 15.16 -24.87 12.80
C ARG A 398 14.69 -23.43 12.50
N THR A 399 15.35 -22.49 13.12
CA THR A 399 15.17 -21.05 12.88
C THR A 399 16.37 -20.49 12.16
N PRO A 400 16.24 -19.52 11.22
CA PRO A 400 17.37 -18.91 10.50
C PRO A 400 18.37 -18.24 11.43
N GLN A 401 17.87 -17.72 12.55
CA GLN A 401 18.68 -17.08 13.61
C GLN A 401 18.22 -17.55 14.98
N PRO A 402 19.11 -17.52 16.00
CA PRO A 402 18.71 -17.88 17.36
C PRO A 402 17.62 -16.93 17.88
N VAL A 403 16.51 -17.49 18.38
CA VAL A 403 15.37 -16.75 18.90
C VAL A 403 15.06 -17.21 20.32
N SER A 404 14.67 -16.28 21.20
CA SER A 404 14.24 -16.57 22.57
C SER A 404 13.36 -15.46 23.11
N VAL A 405 12.57 -15.74 24.17
CA VAL A 405 11.72 -14.73 24.85
C VAL A 405 12.55 -13.49 25.22
N LYS A 406 13.72 -13.67 25.85
CA LYS A 406 14.59 -12.55 26.26
C LYS A 406 15.00 -11.67 25.08
N ARG A 407 15.29 -12.27 23.90
CA ARG A 407 15.62 -11.51 22.69
C ARG A 407 14.43 -10.72 22.17
N LEU A 408 13.24 -11.32 22.17
CA LEU A 408 12.02 -10.63 21.77
C LEU A 408 11.65 -9.51 22.73
N GLU A 409 11.80 -9.71 24.04
CA GLU A 409 11.59 -8.65 25.04
C GLU A 409 12.54 -7.46 24.82
N LYS A 410 13.81 -7.72 24.52
CA LYS A 410 14.78 -6.67 24.16
C LYS A 410 14.38 -5.95 22.86
N ALA A 411 13.99 -6.69 21.83
CA ALA A 411 13.51 -6.10 20.57
C ALA A 411 12.23 -5.27 20.79
N TRP A 412 11.34 -5.74 21.67
CA TRP A 412 10.13 -4.99 22.06
C TRP A 412 10.47 -3.65 22.74
N GLN A 413 11.42 -3.65 23.66
CA GLN A 413 11.86 -2.41 24.32
C GLN A 413 12.39 -1.40 23.29
N GLN A 414 13.15 -1.84 22.30
CA GLN A 414 13.69 -0.99 21.22
C GLN A 414 12.59 -0.48 20.26
N LEU A 415 11.46 -1.17 20.17
CA LEU A 415 10.34 -0.80 19.33
C LEU A 415 9.46 0.29 19.96
N VAL A 416 9.34 0.29 21.31
CA VAL A 416 8.47 1.19 22.04
C VAL A 416 9.19 2.49 22.44
N HIS A 417 10.52 2.48 22.43
CA HIS A 417 11.38 3.65 22.71
C HIS A 417 11.89 4.27 21.41
#